data_47979f63d951746833c7eb5ada76a5c7
#
_entry.id   47979f63d951746833c7eb5ada76a5c7
#
_cell.length_a   1.000
_cell.length_b   1.000
_cell.length_c   1.000
_cell.angle_alpha   90.00
_cell.angle_beta   90.00
_cell.angle_gamma   90.00
#
_symmetry.space_group_name_H-M   'P 1'
#
loop_
_entity.id
_entity.type
_entity.pdbx_description
1 polymer ?
#
loop_
_entity_poly.entity_id
_entity_poly.type
_entity_poly.pdbx_seq_one_letter_code
_entity_poly.pdbx_strand_id
1 'polypeptide(L)'
;MLNPSLYKAFCFIFCILPLSVPTSAIPLPEVRERTLSREQYIDTYKGIAVGQMHRYGIPASIILAQGCLESGNGNSRLAREANNHFGIKCHDWEGDRIHHDDDTLQECFRKYRTAEDSYYDHSEFLRTRPRYSNLFLLDRTDYTSWANGLKQAGYATNPRYAQLLIELIEQYDLHQYDLLPLQDTIGEQTPAVRPGLFSHGFPGEDVFSIDVVRRILQTNGKRYVLSAPGDTYQSLAAEYRLFRRELTRFNDVAPDAGLAAGEKVYLERKAGRGERGEASWSSVPGESLSDISQRFGIRLQSLRKLNPGVTDYPPARTVVRLR
;
A
#
# COMPACT_ATOMS: atom_id res chain seq x y z
N MET A 1 4.49 3.75 -107.00
CA MET A 1 3.90 5.08 -106.91
C MET A 1 3.91 5.47 -105.46
N LEU A 2 4.55 6.61 -105.15
CA LEU A 2 4.47 7.42 -103.93
C LEU A 2 5.02 6.87 -102.62
N ASN A 3 6.11 7.48 -102.31
CA ASN A 3 6.84 7.56 -101.04
C ASN A 3 6.05 8.33 -99.96
N PRO A 4 6.09 8.03 -98.73
CA PRO A 4 6.12 9.10 -97.69
C PRO A 4 7.25 9.02 -96.72
N SER A 5 7.94 10.05 -96.72
CA SER A 5 8.52 10.96 -95.73
C SER A 5 8.70 10.54 -94.30
N LEU A 6 9.95 10.67 -93.88
CA LEU A 6 10.50 10.66 -92.55
C LEU A 6 9.82 11.67 -91.60
N TYR A 7 9.48 11.22 -90.37
CA TYR A 7 9.45 12.07 -89.21
C TYR A 7 10.37 11.51 -88.08
N LYS A 8 11.46 12.22 -87.90
CA LYS A 8 12.33 11.99 -86.69
C LYS A 8 11.68 12.66 -85.50
N ALA A 9 11.21 11.87 -84.54
CA ALA A 9 10.85 12.38 -83.22
C ALA A 9 12.06 12.36 -82.30
N PHE A 10 12.46 13.55 -81.88
CA PHE A 10 13.47 13.75 -80.84
C PHE A 10 12.86 13.46 -79.49
N CYS A 11 13.23 12.36 -78.89
CA CYS A 11 12.89 12.07 -77.47
C CYS A 11 13.92 12.75 -76.60
N PHE A 12 13.50 13.83 -75.95
CA PHE A 12 14.25 14.42 -74.84
C PHE A 12 14.04 13.53 -73.57
N ILE A 13 15.06 12.74 -73.19
CA ILE A 13 15.09 12.04 -71.96
C ILE A 13 15.48 13.06 -70.85
N PHE A 14 14.48 13.51 -70.11
CA PHE A 14 14.71 14.25 -68.83
C PHE A 14 15.20 13.23 -67.79
N CYS A 15 16.50 13.21 -67.56
CA CYS A 15 17.08 12.52 -66.43
C CYS A 15 16.70 13.27 -65.11
N ILE A 16 15.64 12.82 -64.40
CA ILE A 16 15.35 13.29 -63.09
C ILE A 16 16.26 12.54 -62.14
N LEU A 17 17.32 13.20 -61.69
CA LEU A 17 18.14 12.73 -60.55
C LEU A 17 17.34 12.86 -59.28
N PRO A 18 17.19 11.78 -58.45
CA PRO A 18 16.57 11.90 -57.15
C PRO A 18 17.52 12.68 -56.25
N LEU A 19 17.09 13.86 -55.81
CA LEU A 19 17.72 14.53 -54.65
C LEU A 19 17.50 13.67 -53.40
N SER A 20 18.50 12.93 -52.99
CA SER A 20 18.54 12.30 -51.70
C SER A 20 18.72 13.39 -50.62
N VAL A 21 17.63 13.79 -49.98
CA VAL A 21 17.69 14.61 -48.76
C VAL A 21 18.18 13.72 -47.62
N PRO A 22 19.30 14.04 -46.98
CA PRO A 22 19.70 13.27 -45.80
C PRO A 22 18.67 13.51 -44.70
N THR A 23 17.88 12.51 -44.38
CA THR A 23 17.01 12.52 -43.23
C THR A 23 17.92 12.41 -41.98
N SER A 24 18.33 13.56 -41.46
CA SER A 24 18.95 13.60 -40.16
C SER A 24 17.88 13.16 -39.14
N ALA A 25 17.90 11.90 -38.75
CA ALA A 25 17.13 11.43 -37.60
C ALA A 25 17.63 12.18 -36.36
N ILE A 26 16.81 13.11 -35.86
CA ILE A 26 17.03 13.73 -34.58
C ILE A 26 16.93 12.58 -33.56
N PRO A 27 17.99 12.24 -32.79
CA PRO A 27 17.89 11.23 -31.79
C PRO A 27 16.83 11.70 -30.78
N LEU A 28 15.78 10.90 -30.59
CA LEU A 28 14.83 11.12 -29.51
C LEU A 28 15.60 11.22 -28.20
N PRO A 29 15.31 12.19 -27.32
CA PRO A 29 15.98 12.28 -26.04
C PRO A 29 15.78 10.94 -25.33
N GLU A 30 16.89 10.30 -25.02
CA GLU A 30 16.93 9.08 -24.20
C GLU A 30 16.23 9.43 -22.88
N VAL A 31 15.07 8.84 -22.66
CA VAL A 31 14.34 8.99 -21.39
C VAL A 31 15.22 8.33 -20.33
N ARG A 32 16.12 9.11 -19.75
CA ARG A 32 16.89 8.66 -18.60
C ARG A 32 15.90 8.32 -17.50
N GLU A 33 15.69 7.04 -17.25
CA GLU A 33 14.90 6.58 -16.10
C GLU A 33 15.42 7.32 -14.85
N ARG A 34 14.55 8.09 -14.22
CA ARG A 34 14.89 8.83 -13.00
C ARG A 34 15.12 7.82 -11.89
N THR A 35 16.37 7.60 -11.54
CA THR A 35 16.71 6.84 -10.33
C THR A 35 16.44 7.71 -9.10
N LEU A 36 15.75 7.16 -8.11
CA LEU A 36 15.52 7.84 -6.84
C LEU A 36 16.81 7.89 -6.03
N SER A 37 17.13 9.05 -5.47
CA SER A 37 18.13 9.12 -4.40
C SER A 37 17.56 8.48 -3.12
N ARG A 38 18.43 8.20 -2.15
CA ARG A 38 17.98 7.62 -0.88
C ARG A 38 17.09 8.58 -0.10
N GLU A 39 17.40 9.86 -0.09
CA GLU A 39 16.60 10.91 0.54
C GLU A 39 15.22 10.99 -0.08
N GLN A 40 15.13 10.93 -1.41
CA GLN A 40 13.86 10.92 -2.13
C GLN A 40 13.04 9.67 -1.81
N TYR A 41 13.69 8.52 -1.69
CA TYR A 41 13.02 7.28 -1.27
C TYR A 41 12.46 7.40 0.15
N ILE A 42 13.27 7.85 1.10
CA ILE A 42 12.85 8.06 2.49
C ILE A 42 11.67 9.03 2.54
N ASP A 43 11.78 10.17 1.86
CA ASP A 43 10.72 11.17 1.85
C ASP A 43 9.41 10.64 1.29
N THR A 44 9.48 9.81 0.25
CA THR A 44 8.31 9.18 -0.37
C THR A 44 7.62 8.18 0.55
N TYR A 45 8.39 7.38 1.31
CA TYR A 45 7.84 6.21 2.02
C TYR A 45 7.78 6.37 3.55
N LYS A 46 8.30 7.46 4.12
CA LYS A 46 8.29 7.70 5.58
C LYS A 46 6.90 7.64 6.21
N GLY A 47 5.88 8.20 5.54
CA GLY A 47 4.51 8.17 6.02
C GLY A 47 3.94 6.76 6.11
N ILE A 48 4.22 5.92 5.11
CA ILE A 48 3.82 4.51 5.10
C ILE A 48 4.53 3.76 6.24
N ALA A 49 5.85 3.96 6.40
CA ALA A 49 6.63 3.30 7.45
C ALA A 49 6.12 3.66 8.85
N VAL A 50 5.82 4.93 9.12
CA VAL A 50 5.22 5.38 10.39
C VAL A 50 3.84 4.74 10.60
N GLY A 51 3.00 4.69 9.57
CA GLY A 51 1.72 3.99 9.65
C GLY A 51 1.87 2.49 9.97
N GLN A 52 2.83 1.81 9.36
CA GLN A 52 3.14 0.41 9.64
C GLN A 52 3.68 0.21 11.07
N MET A 53 4.53 1.13 11.55
CA MET A 53 5.02 1.11 12.92
C MET A 53 3.88 1.12 13.94
N HIS A 54 2.92 2.00 13.79
CA HIS A 54 1.78 2.08 14.71
C HIS A 54 0.87 0.85 14.63
N ARG A 55 0.72 0.30 13.42
CA ARG A 55 -0.16 -0.85 13.19
C ARG A 55 0.44 -2.18 13.64
N TYR A 56 1.73 -2.39 13.39
CA TYR A 56 2.38 -3.69 13.58
C TYR A 56 3.42 -3.70 14.70
N GLY A 57 3.83 -2.53 15.21
CA GLY A 57 4.81 -2.40 16.29
C GLY A 57 6.27 -2.54 15.85
N ILE A 58 6.55 -2.43 14.54
CA ILE A 58 7.91 -2.47 13.98
C ILE A 58 8.42 -1.03 13.89
N PRO A 59 9.65 -0.69 14.35
CA PRO A 59 10.18 0.66 14.20
C PRO A 59 10.10 1.17 12.76
N ALA A 60 9.65 2.40 12.56
CA ALA A 60 9.59 3.02 11.24
C ALA A 60 10.99 3.14 10.62
N SER A 61 12.01 3.40 11.44
CA SER A 61 13.42 3.42 11.06
C SER A 61 13.87 2.09 10.45
N ILE A 62 13.50 0.98 11.06
CA ILE A 62 13.80 -0.38 10.57
C ILE A 62 13.11 -0.63 9.23
N ILE A 63 11.83 -0.30 9.11
CA ILE A 63 11.07 -0.48 7.87
C ILE A 63 11.71 0.32 6.73
N LEU A 64 12.05 1.59 6.97
CA LEU A 64 12.70 2.45 5.97
C LEU A 64 14.09 1.96 5.59
N ALA A 65 14.92 1.59 6.56
CA ALA A 65 16.27 1.08 6.30
C ALA A 65 16.23 -0.21 5.48
N GLN A 66 15.34 -1.15 5.82
CA GLN A 66 15.12 -2.36 5.03
C GLN A 66 14.63 -2.01 3.61
N GLY A 67 13.63 -1.15 3.47
CA GLY A 67 13.15 -0.71 2.17
C GLY A 67 14.25 -0.09 1.30
N CYS A 68 15.10 0.79 1.85
CA CYS A 68 16.26 1.35 1.16
C CYS A 68 17.24 0.27 0.70
N LEU A 69 17.58 -0.65 1.60
CA LEU A 69 18.60 -1.67 1.37
C LEU A 69 18.14 -2.71 0.34
N GLU A 70 16.96 -3.29 0.56
CA GLU A 70 16.43 -4.40 -0.24
C GLU A 70 16.01 -3.94 -1.65
N SER A 71 15.49 -2.71 -1.78
CA SER A 71 15.02 -2.19 -3.07
C SER A 71 16.07 -1.40 -3.86
N GLY A 72 17.25 -1.17 -3.30
CA GLY A 72 18.21 -0.22 -3.86
C GLY A 72 17.61 1.19 -3.99
N ASN A 73 16.95 1.66 -2.93
CA ASN A 73 16.19 2.91 -2.89
C ASN A 73 15.04 2.95 -3.94
N GLY A 74 14.34 1.83 -4.12
CA GLY A 74 13.26 1.72 -5.11
C GLY A 74 13.72 1.55 -6.55
N ASN A 75 15.03 1.43 -6.81
CA ASN A 75 15.58 1.36 -8.15
C ASN A 75 15.81 -0.08 -8.65
N SER A 76 15.69 -1.09 -7.79
CA SER A 76 15.83 -2.48 -8.18
C SER A 76 14.73 -2.89 -9.17
N ARG A 77 14.98 -3.93 -9.97
CA ARG A 77 14.01 -4.48 -10.90
C ARG A 77 12.73 -4.93 -10.17
N LEU A 78 12.89 -5.60 -9.01
CA LEU A 78 11.75 -6.05 -8.21
C LEU A 78 10.89 -4.89 -7.70
N ALA A 79 11.53 -3.78 -7.28
CA ALA A 79 10.80 -2.59 -6.84
C ALA A 79 10.06 -1.92 -8.00
N ARG A 80 10.69 -1.77 -9.18
CA ARG A 80 10.11 -1.04 -10.32
C ARG A 80 9.04 -1.83 -11.09
N GLU A 81 9.26 -3.13 -11.32
CA GLU A 81 8.36 -3.94 -12.16
C GLU A 81 7.32 -4.70 -11.34
N ALA A 82 7.58 -4.92 -10.06
CA ALA A 82 6.73 -5.72 -9.18
C ALA A 82 6.27 -4.99 -7.92
N ASN A 83 6.65 -3.72 -7.71
CA ASN A 83 6.41 -2.97 -6.47
C ASN A 83 6.87 -3.74 -5.21
N ASN A 84 7.83 -4.66 -5.36
CA ASN A 84 8.34 -5.49 -4.28
C ASN A 84 9.60 -4.86 -3.70
N HIS A 85 9.42 -4.05 -2.66
CA HIS A 85 10.48 -3.25 -2.04
C HIS A 85 11.30 -4.02 -1.00
N PHE A 86 10.91 -5.25 -0.67
CA PHE A 86 11.55 -6.05 0.39
C PHE A 86 12.03 -7.42 -0.10
N GLY A 87 11.96 -7.68 -1.41
CA GLY A 87 12.40 -8.96 -1.97
C GLY A 87 11.63 -10.16 -1.42
N ILE A 88 10.34 -10.03 -1.14
CA ILE A 88 9.57 -11.13 -0.57
C ILE A 88 9.30 -12.17 -1.63
N LYS A 89 9.79 -13.40 -1.36
CA LYS A 89 9.61 -14.59 -2.22
C LYS A 89 8.17 -15.12 -2.15
N CYS A 90 7.75 -15.84 -3.19
CA CYS A 90 6.36 -16.30 -3.32
C CYS A 90 5.84 -17.12 -2.14
N HIS A 91 6.60 -18.14 -1.68
CA HIS A 91 6.08 -19.11 -0.71
C HIS A 91 4.66 -19.55 -1.10
N ASP A 92 3.69 -19.39 -0.19
CA ASP A 92 2.27 -19.73 -0.40
C ASP A 92 1.45 -18.58 -1.05
N TRP A 93 2.10 -17.71 -1.81
CA TRP A 93 1.47 -16.54 -2.43
C TRP A 93 0.58 -16.92 -3.63
N GLU A 94 -0.70 -16.55 -3.58
CA GLU A 94 -1.66 -16.80 -4.65
C GLU A 94 -1.84 -15.61 -5.63
N GLY A 95 -1.22 -14.45 -5.33
CA GLY A 95 -1.28 -13.25 -6.16
C GLY A 95 -0.32 -13.29 -7.36
N ASP A 96 -0.21 -12.13 -8.04
CA ASP A 96 0.70 -11.94 -9.16
C ASP A 96 2.15 -12.20 -8.77
N ARG A 97 2.97 -12.65 -9.74
CA ARG A 97 4.34 -13.10 -9.52
C ARG A 97 5.29 -12.52 -10.56
N ILE A 98 6.56 -12.39 -10.17
CA ILE A 98 7.66 -12.10 -11.08
C ILE A 98 8.79 -13.07 -10.80
N HIS A 99 9.55 -13.45 -11.83
CA HIS A 99 10.72 -14.28 -11.68
C HIS A 99 11.99 -13.43 -11.86
N HIS A 100 12.92 -13.63 -10.96
CA HIS A 100 14.20 -12.91 -10.94
C HIS A 100 15.30 -13.84 -10.45
N ASP A 101 16.50 -13.66 -11.00
CA ASP A 101 17.68 -14.39 -10.54
C ASP A 101 18.19 -13.75 -9.26
N ASP A 102 18.25 -14.54 -8.19
CA ASP A 102 18.76 -14.14 -6.86
C ASP A 102 19.66 -15.26 -6.35
N ASP A 103 19.37 -15.88 -5.22
CA ASP A 103 20.14 -17.05 -4.71
C ASP A 103 20.08 -18.24 -5.68
N THR A 104 18.98 -18.35 -6.44
CA THR A 104 18.77 -19.33 -7.51
C THR A 104 18.27 -18.66 -8.78
N LEU A 105 18.48 -19.34 -9.94
CA LEU A 105 17.95 -18.86 -11.21
C LEU A 105 16.42 -18.93 -11.21
N GLN A 106 15.77 -17.89 -11.77
CA GLN A 106 14.32 -17.79 -11.95
C GLN A 106 13.52 -17.97 -10.65
N GLU A 107 14.04 -17.43 -9.56
CA GLU A 107 13.35 -17.49 -8.27
C GLU A 107 12.07 -16.67 -8.29
N CYS A 108 11.03 -17.18 -7.60
CA CYS A 108 9.70 -16.57 -7.60
C CYS A 108 9.57 -15.50 -6.52
N PHE A 109 9.19 -14.28 -6.92
CA PHE A 109 8.91 -13.16 -6.02
C PHE A 109 7.47 -12.67 -6.15
N ARG A 110 6.91 -12.18 -5.06
CA ARG A 110 5.58 -11.57 -5.03
C ARG A 110 5.57 -10.31 -5.87
N LYS A 111 4.48 -10.11 -6.63
CA LYS A 111 4.23 -8.87 -7.36
C LYS A 111 3.02 -8.18 -6.74
N TYR A 112 3.20 -6.92 -6.41
CA TYR A 112 2.18 -6.10 -5.76
C TYR A 112 1.64 -5.06 -6.74
N ARG A 113 0.46 -4.56 -6.47
CA ARG A 113 -0.16 -3.49 -7.27
C ARG A 113 0.47 -2.13 -6.97
N THR A 114 0.81 -1.90 -5.71
CA THR A 114 1.45 -0.67 -5.22
C THR A 114 2.65 -0.99 -4.35
N ALA A 115 3.56 -0.03 -4.20
CA ALA A 115 4.66 -0.13 -3.24
C ALA A 115 4.13 -0.26 -1.81
N GLU A 116 3.04 0.42 -1.48
CA GLU A 116 2.39 0.36 -0.18
C GLU A 116 1.97 -1.07 0.18
N ASP A 117 1.42 -1.84 -0.78
CA ASP A 117 1.07 -3.25 -0.55
C ASP A 117 2.28 -4.08 -0.12
N SER A 118 3.47 -3.80 -0.68
CA SER A 118 4.69 -4.50 -0.27
C SER A 118 5.15 -4.14 1.14
N TYR A 119 4.94 -2.88 1.58
CA TYR A 119 5.20 -2.46 2.95
C TYR A 119 4.25 -3.13 3.95
N TYR A 120 2.98 -3.26 3.59
CA TYR A 120 2.00 -4.00 4.40
C TYR A 120 2.37 -5.47 4.53
N ASP A 121 2.63 -6.12 3.41
CA ASP A 121 2.97 -7.54 3.39
C ASP A 121 4.29 -7.83 4.13
N HIS A 122 5.29 -6.95 4.01
CA HIS A 122 6.52 -7.03 4.79
C HIS A 122 6.25 -6.98 6.31
N SER A 123 5.43 -6.03 6.75
CA SER A 123 5.09 -5.89 8.18
C SER A 123 4.31 -7.10 8.69
N GLU A 124 3.38 -7.60 7.90
CA GLU A 124 2.62 -8.82 8.21
C GLU A 124 3.52 -10.06 8.20
N PHE A 125 4.44 -10.16 7.26
CA PHE A 125 5.43 -11.23 7.19
C PHE A 125 6.28 -11.31 8.46
N LEU A 126 6.77 -10.17 8.98
CA LEU A 126 7.50 -10.14 10.24
C LEU A 126 6.59 -10.48 11.43
N ARG A 127 5.37 -9.95 11.45
CA ARG A 127 4.46 -10.12 12.59
C ARG A 127 3.94 -11.54 12.74
N THR A 128 3.73 -12.26 11.64
CA THR A 128 3.05 -13.57 11.65
C THR A 128 4.01 -14.75 11.73
N ARG A 129 5.30 -14.57 11.42
CA ARG A 129 6.26 -15.69 11.42
C ARG A 129 6.89 -15.90 12.79
N PRO A 130 6.81 -17.12 13.39
CA PRO A 130 7.28 -17.40 14.75
C PRO A 130 8.73 -17.02 15.01
N ARG A 131 9.60 -17.14 14.01
CA ARG A 131 11.04 -16.83 14.15
C ARG A 131 11.31 -15.36 14.47
N TYR A 132 10.38 -14.45 14.19
CA TYR A 132 10.49 -13.02 14.47
C TYR A 132 9.74 -12.59 15.74
N SER A 133 9.03 -13.51 16.41
CA SER A 133 8.16 -13.17 17.57
C SER A 133 8.90 -12.43 18.69
N ASN A 134 10.18 -12.79 18.94
CA ASN A 134 10.99 -12.16 19.99
C ASN A 134 11.31 -10.69 19.70
N LEU A 135 11.28 -10.25 18.45
CA LEU A 135 11.49 -8.84 18.10
C LEU A 135 10.42 -7.94 18.69
N PHE A 136 9.20 -8.43 18.81
CA PHE A 136 8.06 -7.68 19.33
C PHE A 136 8.02 -7.58 20.87
N LEU A 137 9.04 -8.11 21.53
CA LEU A 137 9.31 -7.89 22.96
C LEU A 137 10.29 -6.74 23.19
N LEU A 138 10.95 -6.27 22.13
CA LEU A 138 11.91 -5.16 22.18
C LEU A 138 11.17 -3.81 22.24
N ASP A 139 11.82 -2.82 22.81
CA ASP A 139 11.34 -1.45 22.72
C ASP A 139 11.32 -1.00 21.24
N ARG A 140 10.26 -0.33 20.84
CA ARG A 140 10.07 0.16 19.46
C ARG A 140 11.12 1.21 19.07
N THR A 141 11.70 1.91 20.04
CA THR A 141 12.76 2.91 19.79
C THR A 141 14.16 2.33 19.81
N ASP A 142 14.32 1.05 20.17
CA ASP A 142 15.61 0.35 20.16
C ASP A 142 15.87 -0.33 18.81
N TYR A 143 16.07 0.50 17.77
CA TYR A 143 16.38 0.02 16.43
C TYR A 143 17.65 -0.86 16.37
N THR A 144 18.61 -0.66 17.27
CA THR A 144 19.83 -1.46 17.34
C THR A 144 19.53 -2.90 17.69
N SER A 145 18.74 -3.13 18.75
CA SER A 145 18.30 -4.48 19.12
C SER A 145 17.41 -5.10 18.04
N TRP A 146 16.55 -4.31 17.39
CA TRP A 146 15.74 -4.76 16.27
C TRP A 146 16.59 -5.23 15.08
N ALA A 147 17.60 -4.46 14.66
CA ALA A 147 18.48 -4.81 13.54
C ALA A 147 19.26 -6.12 13.84
N ASN A 148 19.81 -6.23 15.04
CA ASN A 148 20.52 -7.44 15.48
C ASN A 148 19.57 -8.65 15.57
N GLY A 149 18.37 -8.45 16.10
CA GLY A 149 17.37 -9.51 16.21
C GLY A 149 16.88 -10.00 14.85
N LEU A 150 16.70 -9.12 13.86
CA LEU A 150 16.39 -9.49 12.47
C LEU A 150 17.49 -10.37 11.88
N LYS A 151 18.77 -10.01 12.08
CA LYS A 151 19.89 -10.82 11.64
C LYS A 151 19.92 -12.19 12.32
N GLN A 152 19.74 -12.24 13.64
CA GLN A 152 19.71 -13.49 14.41
C GLN A 152 18.53 -14.39 13.98
N ALA A 153 17.37 -13.81 13.68
CA ALA A 153 16.20 -14.52 13.17
C ALA A 153 16.37 -15.00 11.72
N GLY A 154 17.49 -14.71 11.06
CA GLY A 154 17.78 -15.16 9.71
C GLY A 154 16.98 -14.42 8.64
N TYR A 155 16.74 -13.12 8.81
CA TYR A 155 16.09 -12.30 7.77
C TYR A 155 16.95 -12.20 6.51
N ALA A 156 18.26 -12.03 6.66
CA ALA A 156 19.23 -11.99 5.57
C ALA A 156 20.45 -12.86 5.87
N THR A 157 21.05 -13.39 4.82
CA THR A 157 22.29 -14.21 4.89
C THR A 157 23.54 -13.36 5.16
N ASN A 158 23.55 -12.10 4.68
CA ASN A 158 24.67 -11.18 4.82
C ASN A 158 25.10 -11.01 6.30
N PRO A 159 26.35 -11.33 6.69
CA PRO A 159 26.84 -11.21 8.07
C PRO A 159 26.79 -9.77 8.60
N ARG A 160 26.90 -8.76 7.73
CA ARG A 160 26.87 -7.35 8.08
C ARG A 160 25.47 -6.74 8.07
N TYR A 161 24.42 -7.55 7.89
CA TYR A 161 23.05 -7.03 7.70
C TYR A 161 22.60 -6.05 8.80
N ALA A 162 22.75 -6.44 10.05
CA ALA A 162 22.40 -5.57 11.18
C ALA A 162 23.17 -4.24 11.15
N GLN A 163 24.48 -4.32 10.88
CA GLN A 163 25.33 -3.14 10.80
C GLN A 163 24.91 -2.20 9.66
N LEU A 164 24.57 -2.75 8.50
CA LEU A 164 24.07 -1.95 7.36
C LEU A 164 22.77 -1.21 7.67
N LEU A 165 21.85 -1.85 8.40
CA LEU A 165 20.61 -1.19 8.84
C LEU A 165 20.92 -0.06 9.82
N ILE A 166 21.77 -0.31 10.83
CA ILE A 166 22.15 0.68 11.84
C ILE A 166 22.84 1.88 11.17
N GLU A 167 23.82 1.63 10.30
CA GLU A 167 24.52 2.68 9.54
C GLU A 167 23.53 3.56 8.74
N LEU A 168 22.54 2.95 8.09
CA LEU A 168 21.50 3.67 7.36
C LEU A 168 20.61 4.51 8.29
N ILE A 169 20.20 3.95 9.41
CA ILE A 169 19.34 4.64 10.37
C ILE A 169 20.06 5.85 10.96
N GLU A 170 21.33 5.70 11.31
CA GLU A 170 22.16 6.77 11.88
C GLU A 170 22.52 7.83 10.83
N GLN A 171 22.93 7.41 9.61
CA GLN A 171 23.32 8.34 8.55
C GLN A 171 22.19 9.26 8.08
N TYR A 172 20.94 8.78 8.12
CA TYR A 172 19.78 9.52 7.64
C TYR A 172 18.81 9.89 8.76
N ASP A 173 19.24 9.79 10.02
CA ASP A 173 18.44 10.12 11.21
C ASP A 173 17.05 9.45 11.21
N LEU A 174 16.95 8.20 10.70
CA LEU A 174 15.65 7.55 10.52
C LEU A 174 14.95 7.28 11.85
N HIS A 175 15.68 7.15 12.95
CA HIS A 175 15.16 6.94 14.30
C HIS A 175 14.22 8.06 14.76
N GLN A 176 14.29 9.26 14.18
CA GLN A 176 13.33 10.34 14.45
C GLN A 176 11.89 9.92 14.12
N TYR A 177 11.70 9.04 13.13
CA TYR A 177 10.37 8.57 12.73
C TYR A 177 9.76 7.58 13.72
N ASP A 178 10.57 6.96 14.59
CA ASP A 178 10.09 6.03 15.63
C ASP A 178 9.39 6.76 16.78
N LEU A 179 9.66 8.06 16.91
CA LEU A 179 9.08 8.92 17.92
C LEU A 179 7.80 9.64 17.45
N LEU A 180 7.50 9.57 16.16
CA LEU A 180 6.33 10.27 15.61
C LEU A 180 5.04 9.62 16.13
N PRO A 181 4.09 10.44 16.62
CA PRO A 181 2.74 9.95 16.90
C PRO A 181 2.11 9.46 15.60
N LEU A 182 1.09 8.61 15.70
CA LEU A 182 0.19 8.39 14.57
C LEU A 182 -0.44 9.76 14.29
N GLN A 183 0.15 10.48 13.36
CA GLN A 183 -0.54 11.65 12.86
C GLN A 183 -1.74 11.10 12.09
N ASP A 184 -2.91 11.64 12.37
CA ASP A 184 -4.02 11.67 11.45
C ASP A 184 -3.56 12.54 10.25
N THR A 185 -2.55 12.03 9.52
CA THR A 185 -2.00 12.69 8.33
C THR A 185 -2.89 12.39 7.15
N ILE A 186 -4.11 12.93 7.23
CA ILE A 186 -4.82 13.39 6.07
C ILE A 186 -5.44 14.73 6.44
N GLY A 187 -4.62 15.77 6.42
CA GLY A 187 -5.04 17.13 6.63
C GLY A 187 -3.84 18.06 6.60
N GLU A 188 -3.67 18.75 5.46
CA GLU A 188 -2.90 19.98 5.33
C GLU A 188 -1.39 19.91 5.50
N GLN A 189 -0.70 19.54 4.41
CA GLN A 189 0.41 20.35 3.91
C GLN A 189 0.48 20.20 2.39
N THR A 190 -0.50 20.75 1.68
CA THR A 190 -0.22 21.38 0.41
C THR A 190 0.63 22.61 0.72
N PRO A 191 1.86 22.74 0.18
CA PRO A 191 2.54 24.03 0.21
C PRO A 191 1.57 25.02 -0.44
N ALA A 192 1.30 26.13 0.25
CA ALA A 192 0.54 27.21 -0.32
C ALA A 192 1.17 27.63 -1.66
N VAL A 193 0.61 27.15 -2.74
CA VAL A 193 0.89 27.64 -4.08
C VAL A 193 0.33 29.05 -4.09
N ARG A 194 1.23 30.03 -4.01
CA ARG A 194 0.88 31.42 -4.26
C ARG A 194 0.20 31.50 -5.63
N PRO A 195 -1.00 32.10 -5.76
CA PRO A 195 -1.61 32.31 -7.05
C PRO A 195 -0.82 33.42 -7.77
N GLY A 196 -0.14 33.04 -8.83
CA GLY A 196 0.52 34.01 -9.69
C GLY A 196 1.60 33.42 -10.57
N LEU A 197 1.35 33.45 -11.85
CA LEU A 197 2.14 33.15 -13.03
C LEU A 197 2.24 31.65 -13.40
N PHE A 198 1.29 31.25 -14.24
CA PHE A 198 1.48 30.58 -15.54
C PHE A 198 0.12 30.06 -16.00
N SER A 199 -0.67 31.02 -16.57
CA SER A 199 -1.83 30.66 -17.40
C SER A 199 -1.32 30.29 -18.81
N HIS A 200 -1.15 29.03 -19.08
CA HIS A 200 -1.25 28.49 -20.43
C HIS A 200 -2.00 27.15 -20.31
N GLY A 201 -3.26 27.19 -20.75
CA GLY A 201 -4.14 26.04 -20.75
C GLY A 201 -3.67 24.99 -21.74
N PHE A 202 -3.64 23.74 -21.29
CA PHE A 202 -3.72 22.57 -22.14
C PHE A 202 -5.12 21.98 -22.01
N PRO A 203 -5.85 21.75 -23.09
CA PRO A 203 -7.15 21.08 -23.02
C PRO A 203 -6.91 19.57 -22.88
N GLY A 204 -7.45 18.97 -21.83
CA GLY A 204 -7.46 17.54 -21.58
C GLY A 204 -6.82 17.15 -20.25
N GLU A 205 -7.28 17.74 -19.14
CA GLU A 205 -7.04 17.16 -17.81
C GLU A 205 -8.02 15.99 -17.62
N ASP A 206 -7.59 14.79 -18.07
CA ASP A 206 -8.06 13.60 -17.42
C ASP A 206 -7.55 13.65 -15.98
N VAL A 207 -8.45 13.95 -15.05
CA VAL A 207 -8.19 13.83 -13.61
C VAL A 207 -7.88 12.37 -13.38
N PHE A 208 -6.59 12.05 -13.29
CA PHE A 208 -6.12 10.73 -12.92
C PHE A 208 -6.52 10.50 -11.46
N SER A 209 -7.71 9.97 -11.25
CA SER A 209 -8.14 9.45 -9.96
C SER A 209 -7.34 8.17 -9.72
N ILE A 210 -6.39 8.22 -8.80
CA ILE A 210 -5.77 7.00 -8.28
C ILE A 210 -6.88 6.27 -7.53
N ASP A 211 -7.47 5.26 -8.15
CA ASP A 211 -8.31 4.29 -7.46
C ASP A 211 -7.41 3.54 -6.48
N VAL A 212 -7.34 4.03 -5.26
CA VAL A 212 -6.70 3.34 -4.15
C VAL A 212 -7.57 2.12 -3.86
N VAL A 213 -7.22 0.99 -4.45
CA VAL A 213 -7.91 -0.28 -4.19
C VAL A 213 -7.68 -0.63 -2.73
N ARG A 214 -8.73 -0.46 -1.94
CA ARG A 214 -8.71 -0.72 -0.50
C ARG A 214 -8.44 -2.19 -0.22
N ARG A 215 -7.59 -2.44 0.78
CA ARG A 215 -7.34 -3.80 1.25
C ARG A 215 -8.60 -4.34 1.93
N ILE A 216 -9.08 -5.49 1.47
CA ILE A 216 -10.12 -6.27 2.14
C ILE A 216 -9.44 -7.05 3.27
N LEU A 217 -9.87 -6.78 4.49
CA LEU A 217 -9.41 -7.41 5.72
C LEU A 217 -10.48 -8.37 6.23
N GLN A 218 -10.14 -9.21 7.21
CA GLN A 218 -11.09 -10.14 7.81
C GLN A 218 -11.03 -10.07 9.35
N THR A 219 -12.18 -10.18 9.98
CA THR A 219 -12.35 -10.41 11.42
C THR A 219 -13.52 -11.37 11.59
N ASN A 220 -13.35 -12.41 12.39
CA ASN A 220 -14.38 -13.44 12.61
C ASN A 220 -14.89 -14.06 11.29
N GLY A 221 -13.95 -14.30 10.35
CA GLY A 221 -14.25 -14.79 9.01
C GLY A 221 -15.11 -13.85 8.16
N LYS A 222 -15.21 -12.56 8.52
CA LYS A 222 -16.01 -11.54 7.83
C LYS A 222 -15.12 -10.47 7.21
N ARG A 223 -15.34 -10.21 5.91
CA ARG A 223 -14.58 -9.23 5.15
C ARG A 223 -14.99 -7.81 5.51
N TYR A 224 -14.01 -6.94 5.69
CA TYR A 224 -14.21 -5.52 5.93
C TYR A 224 -13.12 -4.68 5.26
N VAL A 225 -13.35 -3.41 5.15
CA VAL A 225 -12.37 -2.39 4.75
C VAL A 225 -12.28 -1.33 5.82
N LEU A 226 -11.18 -0.57 5.81
CA LEU A 226 -11.08 0.66 6.60
C LEU A 226 -11.50 1.83 5.71
N SER A 227 -12.35 2.70 6.25
CA SER A 227 -12.76 3.92 5.57
C SER A 227 -11.59 4.90 5.43
N ALA A 228 -11.53 5.60 4.31
CA ALA A 228 -10.62 6.72 4.10
C ALA A 228 -11.35 8.05 4.36
N PRO A 229 -10.62 9.16 4.51
CA PRO A 229 -11.23 10.48 4.57
C PRO A 229 -12.09 10.76 3.33
N GLY A 230 -13.27 11.32 3.57
CA GLY A 230 -14.23 11.60 2.50
C GLY A 230 -15.10 10.40 2.08
N ASP A 231 -14.85 9.21 2.63
CA ASP A 231 -15.75 8.07 2.40
C ASP A 231 -17.11 8.25 3.02
N THR A 232 -18.05 7.64 2.35
CA THR A 232 -19.41 7.50 2.81
C THR A 232 -19.87 6.05 2.61
N TYR A 233 -20.89 5.62 3.34
CA TYR A 233 -21.52 4.33 3.06
C TYR A 233 -22.06 4.23 1.62
N GLN A 234 -22.36 5.37 0.97
CA GLN A 234 -22.78 5.41 -0.42
C GLN A 234 -21.61 5.13 -1.38
N SER A 235 -20.46 5.81 -1.19
CA SER A 235 -19.27 5.61 -2.04
C SER A 235 -18.71 4.20 -1.92
N LEU A 236 -18.59 3.69 -0.68
CA LEU A 236 -18.13 2.32 -0.44
C LEU A 236 -19.10 1.27 -1.00
N ALA A 237 -20.40 1.48 -0.87
CA ALA A 237 -21.38 0.56 -1.46
C ALA A 237 -21.22 0.49 -2.98
N ALA A 238 -21.03 1.63 -3.66
CA ALA A 238 -20.78 1.68 -5.10
C ALA A 238 -19.46 0.96 -5.47
N GLU A 239 -18.38 1.21 -4.73
CA GLU A 239 -17.06 0.58 -4.93
C GLU A 239 -17.12 -0.95 -4.86
N TYR A 240 -17.86 -1.49 -3.88
CA TYR A 240 -17.99 -2.95 -3.68
C TYR A 240 -19.23 -3.58 -4.31
N ARG A 241 -19.96 -2.86 -5.18
CA ARG A 241 -21.18 -3.33 -5.86
C ARG A 241 -22.27 -3.82 -4.90
N LEU A 242 -22.43 -3.10 -3.79
CA LEU A 242 -23.45 -3.32 -2.78
C LEU A 242 -24.47 -2.19 -2.82
N PHE A 243 -25.65 -2.41 -2.25
CA PHE A 243 -26.57 -1.32 -1.97
C PHE A 243 -26.21 -0.63 -0.66
N ARG A 244 -26.33 0.71 -0.58
CA ARG A 244 -26.10 1.47 0.65
C ARG A 244 -26.83 0.86 1.86
N ARG A 245 -28.09 0.45 1.69
CA ARG A 245 -28.90 -0.17 2.74
C ARG A 245 -28.33 -1.53 3.21
N GLU A 246 -27.71 -2.27 2.33
CA GLU A 246 -27.04 -3.52 2.72
C GLU A 246 -25.82 -3.22 3.56
N LEU A 247 -24.98 -2.29 3.10
CA LEU A 247 -23.74 -1.93 3.78
C LEU A 247 -24.03 -1.35 5.17
N THR A 248 -24.99 -0.43 5.32
CA THR A 248 -25.38 0.11 6.63
C THR A 248 -25.95 -0.98 7.55
N ARG A 249 -26.76 -1.91 7.01
CA ARG A 249 -27.29 -3.05 7.77
C ARG A 249 -26.20 -4.05 8.20
N PHE A 250 -25.17 -4.29 7.36
CA PHE A 250 -24.05 -5.15 7.72
C PHE A 250 -23.23 -4.60 8.87
N ASN A 251 -23.23 -3.27 9.00
CA ASN A 251 -22.48 -2.55 10.02
C ASN A 251 -23.32 -2.16 11.26
N ASP A 252 -24.60 -2.53 11.29
CA ASP A 252 -25.54 -2.22 12.37
C ASP A 252 -25.68 -0.69 12.63
N VAL A 253 -25.61 0.13 11.58
CA VAL A 253 -25.74 1.60 11.65
C VAL A 253 -27.03 2.08 10.97
N ALA A 254 -27.44 3.30 11.29
CA ALA A 254 -28.58 3.95 10.66
C ALA A 254 -28.36 4.18 9.16
N PRO A 255 -29.42 4.22 8.35
CA PRO A 255 -29.31 4.43 6.89
C PRO A 255 -28.62 5.73 6.49
N ASP A 256 -28.70 6.74 7.35
CA ASP A 256 -28.14 8.09 7.17
C ASP A 256 -26.87 8.32 7.99
N ALA A 257 -26.32 7.27 8.61
CA ALA A 257 -25.09 7.37 9.39
C ALA A 257 -23.95 7.98 8.58
N GLY A 258 -23.21 8.88 9.23
CA GLY A 258 -21.90 9.33 8.76
C GLY A 258 -20.86 8.21 8.90
N LEU A 259 -19.71 8.40 8.28
CA LEU A 259 -18.59 7.48 8.35
C LEU A 259 -17.32 8.30 8.61
N ALA A 260 -16.65 8.01 9.72
CA ALA A 260 -15.37 8.63 10.03
C ALA A 260 -14.23 7.85 9.36
N ALA A 261 -13.10 8.51 9.10
CA ALA A 261 -11.92 7.86 8.55
C ALA A 261 -11.36 6.83 9.54
N GLY A 262 -10.87 5.70 9.03
CA GLY A 262 -10.30 4.62 9.83
C GLY A 262 -11.32 3.64 10.44
N GLU A 263 -12.63 3.86 10.24
CA GLU A 263 -13.64 2.94 10.74
C GLU A 263 -13.65 1.62 9.95
N LYS A 264 -13.89 0.52 10.64
CA LYS A 264 -14.14 -0.78 10.00
C LYS A 264 -15.50 -0.78 9.32
N VAL A 265 -15.55 -1.06 8.03
CA VAL A 265 -16.79 -1.20 7.26
C VAL A 265 -16.89 -2.61 6.72
N TYR A 266 -17.75 -3.43 7.33
CA TYR A 266 -17.97 -4.80 6.90
C TYR A 266 -18.71 -4.84 5.56
N LEU A 267 -18.13 -5.57 4.59
CA LEU A 267 -18.69 -5.75 3.25
C LEU A 267 -19.72 -6.90 3.19
N GLU A 268 -19.89 -7.59 4.29
CA GLU A 268 -20.86 -8.68 4.44
C GLU A 268 -21.41 -8.72 5.87
N ARG A 269 -22.48 -9.46 6.06
CA ARG A 269 -23.16 -9.54 7.36
C ARG A 269 -22.24 -10.12 8.44
N LYS A 270 -22.04 -9.38 9.54
CA LYS A 270 -21.28 -9.83 10.70
C LYS A 270 -21.79 -11.17 11.27
N ALA A 271 -20.94 -11.91 11.96
CA ALA A 271 -21.28 -13.18 12.54
C ALA A 271 -22.29 -13.07 13.70
N GLY A 272 -22.88 -14.18 14.10
CA GLY A 272 -23.77 -14.22 15.25
C GLY A 272 -23.07 -14.37 16.60
N ARG A 273 -21.79 -14.78 16.57
CA ARG A 273 -20.96 -15.08 17.77
C ARG A 273 -19.50 -14.82 17.42
N GLY A 274 -18.66 -14.62 18.43
CA GLY A 274 -17.21 -14.50 18.31
C GLY A 274 -16.54 -15.80 17.83
N GLU A 275 -15.28 -15.69 17.44
CA GLU A 275 -14.45 -16.82 17.02
C GLU A 275 -14.24 -17.86 18.13
N ARG A 276 -13.85 -19.07 17.72
CA ARG A 276 -13.44 -20.10 18.69
C ARG A 276 -12.14 -19.66 19.34
N GLY A 277 -12.18 -19.51 20.68
CA GLY A 277 -11.05 -19.00 21.47
C GLY A 277 -11.29 -17.63 22.10
N GLU A 278 -12.19 -16.81 21.53
CA GLU A 278 -12.59 -15.51 22.09
C GLU A 278 -13.96 -15.62 22.76
N ALA A 279 -14.00 -16.11 23.99
CA ALA A 279 -15.27 -16.32 24.69
C ALA A 279 -15.89 -15.03 25.26
N SER A 280 -15.05 -14.09 25.68
CA SER A 280 -15.47 -12.84 26.32
C SER A 280 -14.44 -11.71 26.13
N TRP A 281 -14.91 -10.48 26.33
CA TRP A 281 -14.11 -9.27 26.31
C TRP A 281 -14.36 -8.46 27.58
N SER A 282 -13.34 -7.84 28.14
CA SER A 282 -13.47 -6.90 29.26
C SER A 282 -13.55 -5.47 28.70
N SER A 283 -14.69 -4.81 28.85
CA SER A 283 -14.90 -3.47 28.29
C SER A 283 -13.89 -2.45 28.82
N VAL A 284 -13.49 -1.50 27.98
CA VAL A 284 -12.65 -0.37 28.38
C VAL A 284 -13.52 0.88 28.64
N PRO A 285 -13.00 1.91 29.36
CA PRO A 285 -13.75 3.13 29.59
C PRO A 285 -14.24 3.77 28.29
N GLY A 286 -15.54 4.08 28.21
CA GLY A 286 -16.17 4.73 27.06
C GLY A 286 -16.49 3.82 25.87
N GLU A 287 -16.10 2.54 25.90
CA GLU A 287 -16.39 1.58 24.83
C GLU A 287 -17.86 1.14 24.84
N SER A 288 -18.54 1.28 23.72
CA SER A 288 -19.94 0.83 23.56
C SER A 288 -20.03 -0.63 23.10
N LEU A 289 -21.23 -1.24 23.27
CA LEU A 289 -21.50 -2.55 22.66
C LEU A 289 -21.41 -2.50 21.13
N SER A 290 -21.63 -1.34 20.50
CA SER A 290 -21.42 -1.13 19.07
C SER A 290 -19.94 -1.24 18.70
N ASP A 291 -19.04 -0.62 19.47
CA ASP A 291 -17.60 -0.69 19.25
C ASP A 291 -17.09 -2.13 19.42
N ILE A 292 -17.56 -2.84 20.43
CA ILE A 292 -17.26 -4.27 20.65
C ILE A 292 -17.78 -5.11 19.48
N SER A 293 -19.02 -4.83 19.01
CA SER A 293 -19.61 -5.48 17.83
C SER A 293 -18.75 -5.27 16.56
N GLN A 294 -18.26 -4.06 16.32
CA GLN A 294 -17.40 -3.74 15.17
C GLN A 294 -16.01 -4.36 15.35
N ARG A 295 -15.45 -4.32 16.55
CA ARG A 295 -14.14 -4.92 16.85
C ARG A 295 -14.09 -6.40 16.51
N PHE A 296 -15.08 -7.17 16.99
CA PHE A 296 -15.12 -8.63 16.90
C PHE A 296 -15.94 -9.19 15.75
N GLY A 297 -16.47 -8.35 14.87
CA GLY A 297 -17.28 -8.79 13.72
C GLY A 297 -18.55 -9.55 14.11
N ILE A 298 -19.16 -9.17 15.24
CA ILE A 298 -20.38 -9.78 15.76
C ILE A 298 -21.56 -8.82 15.56
N ARG A 299 -22.70 -9.30 15.09
CA ARG A 299 -23.91 -8.47 14.96
C ARG A 299 -24.30 -7.88 16.32
N LEU A 300 -24.54 -6.57 16.38
CA LEU A 300 -24.90 -5.87 17.62
C LEU A 300 -26.12 -6.50 18.32
N GLN A 301 -27.15 -6.85 17.55
CA GLN A 301 -28.33 -7.54 18.09
C GLN A 301 -27.99 -8.90 18.70
N SER A 302 -27.05 -9.64 18.12
CA SER A 302 -26.59 -10.92 18.67
C SER A 302 -25.77 -10.74 19.93
N LEU A 303 -24.90 -9.71 19.95
CA LEU A 303 -24.10 -9.38 21.11
C LEU A 303 -24.98 -8.99 22.32
N ARG A 304 -26.03 -8.15 22.09
CA ARG A 304 -27.03 -7.82 23.11
C ARG A 304 -27.77 -9.06 23.64
N LYS A 305 -28.13 -10.00 22.76
CA LYS A 305 -28.78 -11.25 23.20
C LYS A 305 -27.88 -12.15 24.04
N LEU A 306 -26.58 -12.15 23.78
CA LEU A 306 -25.59 -12.88 24.58
C LEU A 306 -25.34 -12.23 25.93
N ASN A 307 -25.69 -10.95 26.09
CA ASN A 307 -25.41 -10.13 27.27
C ASN A 307 -26.67 -9.44 27.81
N PRO A 308 -27.69 -10.21 28.21
CA PRO A 308 -28.91 -9.61 28.77
C PRO A 308 -28.55 -8.83 30.05
N GLY A 309 -28.97 -7.56 30.12
CA GLY A 309 -28.68 -6.69 31.28
C GLY A 309 -27.41 -5.84 31.16
N VAL A 310 -26.58 -6.05 30.13
CA VAL A 310 -25.46 -5.15 29.84
C VAL A 310 -26.00 -3.95 29.03
N THR A 311 -25.73 -2.74 29.51
CA THR A 311 -26.11 -1.48 28.84
C THR A 311 -25.31 -1.25 27.57
N ASP A 312 -25.78 -0.40 26.69
CA ASP A 312 -25.07 -0.07 25.44
C ASP A 312 -23.70 0.58 25.67
N TYR A 313 -23.51 1.23 26.81
CA TYR A 313 -22.24 1.77 27.29
C TYR A 313 -21.91 1.09 28.64
N PRO A 314 -21.31 -0.10 28.63
CA PRO A 314 -21.00 -0.81 29.85
C PRO A 314 -19.91 -0.09 30.64
N PRO A 315 -19.99 -0.10 31.97
CA PRO A 315 -18.87 0.36 32.80
C PRO A 315 -17.57 -0.36 32.45
N ALA A 316 -16.44 0.30 32.66
CA ALA A 316 -15.13 -0.31 32.43
C ALA A 316 -14.99 -1.64 33.20
N ARG A 317 -14.31 -2.61 32.59
CA ARG A 317 -14.10 -3.97 33.12
C ARG A 317 -15.37 -4.83 33.23
N THR A 318 -16.46 -4.42 32.59
CA THR A 318 -17.62 -5.31 32.39
C THR A 318 -17.24 -6.46 31.47
N VAL A 319 -17.49 -7.69 31.91
CA VAL A 319 -17.25 -8.87 31.07
C VAL A 319 -18.39 -9.02 30.08
N VAL A 320 -18.11 -8.79 28.82
CA VAL A 320 -19.03 -8.95 27.68
C VAL A 320 -18.79 -10.30 27.03
N ARG A 321 -19.79 -11.17 27.00
CA ARG A 321 -19.73 -12.48 26.33
C ARG A 321 -19.78 -12.27 24.82
N LEU A 322 -18.83 -12.87 24.12
CA LEU A 322 -18.75 -12.84 22.66
C LEU A 322 -19.38 -14.08 22.01
N ARG A 323 -19.57 -15.14 22.82
CA ARG A 323 -20.02 -16.44 22.35
C ARG A 323 -20.97 -17.13 23.32
#